data_9be1b6aa1059964d69f84129a942c5aa
#
_entry.id   9be1b6aa1059964d69f84129a942c5aa
#
_cell.length_a   1.000
_cell.length_b   1.000
_cell.length_c   1.000
_cell.angle_alpha   90.00
_cell.angle_beta   90.00
_cell.angle_gamma   90.00
#
_symmetry.space_group_name_H-M   'P 1'
#
loop_
_entity.id
_entity.type
_entity.pdbx_description
1 polymer ?
#
loop_
_entity_poly.entity_id
_entity_poly.type
_entity_poly.pdbx_seq_one_letter_code
_entity_poly.pdbx_strand_id
1 'polypeptide(L)'
;MRVVVLGAGLHGVTTAYYLQQLGHEVIVIDRHATPAAKARGRIPFREGTTPSNAGAVSLPPKPAQGPWSRLRSLVRRRFGKLLDHAVVPPGSNPLDHMVRLAVYSRRSALALRDESGMPQRPRSTGQMTVYTDAQSFRGRIERAPHWSELGCEDRLLSADEAVGIEPSLQLMGGRLAGATYSPEDPARDPSQFAAGIVFLCRAAGVRFMMKHTVVALKERNGRIDHVELLDPQGERVFVRAQSYVLALGASSVLHGEHLGIDMPMNFVREYVVTLPIKDLSIAPRLSLHDRQGKLRIRRLENANGHHLRISSTVRVNDDEENEPDSDRFDAILRRVETLFPGVVDTRRASLETAMHAVSSNRLPMIGKTRLPNLFLNTAPGTPNWTHALGAGKSIARIVSGLRPELDFAFRGL
;
A
#
# COMPACT_ATOMS: atom_id res chain seq x y z
N MET A 1 28.22 5.27 -0.89
CA MET A 1 28.06 5.48 0.58
C MET A 1 27.24 4.35 1.17
N ARG A 2 27.34 4.14 2.50
CA ARG A 2 26.49 3.18 3.20
C ARG A 2 25.13 3.80 3.52
N VAL A 3 24.05 3.11 3.14
CA VAL A 3 22.66 3.52 3.41
C VAL A 3 21.95 2.41 4.17
N VAL A 4 21.27 2.76 5.26
CA VAL A 4 20.42 1.84 6.01
C VAL A 4 18.96 2.12 5.67
N VAL A 5 18.24 1.10 5.21
CA VAL A 5 16.80 1.14 4.96
C VAL A 5 16.08 0.41 6.10
N LEU A 6 15.30 1.14 6.85
CA LEU A 6 14.53 0.64 7.99
C LEU A 6 13.15 0.19 7.51
N GLY A 7 12.94 -1.12 7.48
CA GLY A 7 11.75 -1.79 6.96
C GLY A 7 12.02 -2.52 5.64
N ALA A 8 11.74 -3.83 5.62
CA ALA A 8 11.81 -4.67 4.42
C ALA A 8 10.42 -4.91 3.80
N GLY A 9 9.48 -3.99 3.99
CA GLY A 9 8.23 -3.96 3.25
C GLY A 9 8.47 -3.61 1.78
N LEU A 10 7.40 -3.55 0.99
CA LEU A 10 7.51 -3.30 -0.45
C LEU A 10 8.27 -1.99 -0.76
N HIS A 11 7.97 -0.90 -0.05
CA HIS A 11 8.68 0.37 -0.19
C HIS A 11 10.16 0.27 0.19
N GLY A 12 10.49 -0.48 1.24
CA GLY A 12 11.87 -0.67 1.67
C GLY A 12 12.68 -1.48 0.67
N VAL A 13 12.15 -2.60 0.15
CA VAL A 13 12.89 -3.43 -0.81
C VAL A 13 13.05 -2.74 -2.17
N THR A 14 12.05 -1.98 -2.63
CA THR A 14 12.17 -1.18 -3.87
C THR A 14 13.19 -0.05 -3.70
N THR A 15 13.20 0.62 -2.55
CA THR A 15 14.23 1.60 -2.19
C THR A 15 15.63 0.99 -2.22
N ALA A 16 15.79 -0.16 -1.57
CA ALA A 16 17.08 -0.85 -1.50
C ALA A 16 17.60 -1.24 -2.89
N TYR A 17 16.71 -1.73 -3.75
CA TYR A 17 17.06 -2.05 -5.14
C TYR A 17 17.61 -0.83 -5.88
N TYR A 18 16.86 0.27 -5.90
CA TYR A 18 17.30 1.46 -6.66
C TYR A 18 18.51 2.17 -6.03
N LEU A 19 18.69 2.14 -4.71
CA LEU A 19 19.90 2.63 -4.05
C LEU A 19 21.13 1.81 -4.48
N GLN A 20 21.00 0.50 -4.54
CA GLN A 20 22.06 -0.39 -4.97
C GLN A 20 22.44 -0.12 -6.45
N GLN A 21 21.42 0.07 -7.33
CA GLN A 21 21.67 0.43 -8.73
C GLN A 21 22.40 1.77 -8.89
N LEU A 22 22.30 2.67 -7.91
CA LEU A 22 23.05 3.93 -7.84
C LEU A 22 24.41 3.78 -7.13
N GLY A 23 24.88 2.55 -6.90
CA GLY A 23 26.21 2.26 -6.37
C GLY A 23 26.36 2.44 -4.86
N HIS A 24 25.27 2.38 -4.09
CA HIS A 24 25.34 2.44 -2.64
C HIS A 24 25.50 1.04 -2.00
N GLU A 25 26.23 0.98 -0.88
CA GLU A 25 26.22 -0.16 0.03
C GLU A 25 24.92 -0.10 0.84
N VAL A 26 24.02 -1.08 0.68
CA VAL A 26 22.69 -1.03 1.27
C VAL A 26 22.49 -2.14 2.30
N ILE A 27 21.99 -1.75 3.48
CA ILE A 27 21.57 -2.66 4.55
C ILE A 27 20.08 -2.44 4.79
N VAL A 28 19.28 -3.51 4.70
CA VAL A 28 17.85 -3.49 4.99
C VAL A 28 17.59 -4.18 6.30
N ILE A 29 16.83 -3.54 7.20
CA ILE A 29 16.56 -4.04 8.56
C ILE A 29 15.06 -4.21 8.75
N ASP A 30 14.61 -5.38 9.23
CA ASP A 30 13.19 -5.63 9.54
C ASP A 30 13.03 -6.65 10.67
N ARG A 31 11.97 -6.49 11.44
CA ARG A 31 11.58 -7.41 12.52
C ARG A 31 11.03 -8.76 12.02
N HIS A 32 10.51 -8.82 10.80
CA HIS A 32 9.98 -10.05 10.22
C HIS A 32 11.11 -11.00 9.81
N ALA A 33 10.77 -12.30 9.73
CA ALA A 33 11.75 -13.31 9.35
C ALA A 33 12.13 -13.27 7.86
N THR A 34 11.25 -12.74 7.02
CA THR A 34 11.47 -12.68 5.57
C THR A 34 11.15 -11.30 5.02
N PRO A 35 11.96 -10.79 4.06
CA PRO A 35 11.65 -9.55 3.38
C PRO A 35 10.32 -9.65 2.63
N ALA A 36 9.62 -8.52 2.50
CA ALA A 36 8.33 -8.41 1.83
C ALA A 36 7.24 -9.35 2.35
N ALA A 37 7.34 -9.78 3.61
CA ALA A 37 6.41 -10.74 4.23
C ALA A 37 4.93 -10.31 4.12
N LYS A 38 4.65 -9.03 4.27
CA LYS A 38 3.29 -8.48 4.14
C LYS A 38 2.81 -8.37 2.69
N ALA A 39 3.73 -8.32 1.71
CA ALA A 39 3.36 -8.32 0.30
C ALA A 39 2.85 -9.70 -0.15
N ARG A 40 3.19 -10.75 0.59
CA ARG A 40 2.84 -12.13 0.24
C ARG A 40 1.36 -12.47 0.40
N GLY A 41 0.52 -11.56 0.88
CA GLY A 41 -0.92 -11.81 1.03
C GLY A 41 -1.25 -13.07 1.83
N ARG A 42 -0.27 -13.64 2.52
CA ARG A 42 -0.46 -14.80 3.40
C ARG A 42 -1.04 -14.31 4.70
N ILE A 43 -2.33 -14.40 4.77
CA ILE A 43 -2.99 -14.60 6.02
C ILE A 43 -3.11 -16.12 6.14
N PRO A 44 -2.61 -16.74 7.20
CA PRO A 44 -2.75 -18.18 7.37
C PRO A 44 -4.25 -18.50 7.43
N PHE A 45 -4.72 -19.28 6.47
CA PHE A 45 -6.03 -19.90 6.53
C PHE A 45 -6.02 -20.87 7.72
N ARG A 46 -6.81 -20.59 8.72
CA ARG A 46 -7.14 -21.51 9.79
C ARG A 46 -8.61 -21.84 9.67
N GLU A 47 -8.90 -23.06 9.22
CA GLU A 47 -10.25 -23.59 9.28
C GLU A 47 -10.75 -23.61 10.74
N GLY A 48 -11.98 -23.13 10.93
CA GLY A 48 -12.77 -23.45 12.11
C GLY A 48 -12.57 -22.61 13.36
N THR A 49 -12.12 -21.36 13.27
CA THR A 49 -12.18 -20.43 14.40
C THR A 49 -13.10 -19.26 14.10
N THR A 50 -14.16 -19.13 14.92
CA THR A 50 -14.82 -17.85 15.23
C THR A 50 -13.78 -16.73 15.33
N PRO A 51 -14.11 -15.46 15.00
CA PRO A 51 -13.17 -14.37 14.94
C PRO A 51 -12.49 -14.13 16.31
N SER A 52 -11.43 -14.88 16.57
CA SER A 52 -10.53 -14.63 17.67
C SER A 52 -9.31 -13.91 17.12
N ASN A 53 -8.97 -12.80 17.74
CA ASN A 53 -7.84 -11.89 17.56
C ASN A 53 -6.49 -12.53 17.16
N ALA A 54 -6.41 -13.17 16.00
CA ALA A 54 -5.16 -13.73 15.49
C ALA A 54 -4.57 -12.79 14.44
N GLY A 55 -3.70 -11.89 14.89
CA GLY A 55 -2.89 -11.04 14.02
C GLY A 55 -3.13 -9.54 14.16
N ALA A 56 -3.82 -9.09 15.21
CA ALA A 56 -3.71 -7.71 15.64
C ALA A 56 -2.21 -7.46 15.92
N VAL A 57 -1.57 -6.64 15.10
CA VAL A 57 -0.37 -5.95 15.55
C VAL A 57 -0.83 -5.21 16.80
N SER A 58 -0.50 -5.74 17.97
CA SER A 58 -0.65 -4.98 19.20
C SER A 58 0.16 -3.72 19.01
N LEU A 59 -0.54 -2.63 18.72
CA LEU A 59 0.06 -1.31 18.88
C LEU A 59 0.56 -1.28 20.32
N PRO A 60 1.79 -0.83 20.56
CA PRO A 60 2.26 -0.61 21.91
C PRO A 60 1.18 0.22 22.61
N PRO A 61 0.88 -0.06 23.90
CA PRO A 61 -0.12 0.67 24.65
C PRO A 61 0.12 2.16 24.43
N LYS A 62 -0.95 2.90 24.11
CA LYS A 62 -0.87 4.36 23.97
C LYS A 62 -0.10 4.86 25.20
N PRO A 63 0.98 5.63 25.05
CA PRO A 63 1.64 6.21 26.19
C PRO A 63 0.59 6.97 26.98
N ALA A 64 0.58 6.79 28.30
CA ALA A 64 -0.39 7.39 29.20
C ALA A 64 -0.57 8.87 28.82
N GLN A 65 -1.81 9.26 28.50
CA GLN A 65 -2.12 10.59 28.02
C GLN A 65 -1.82 11.61 29.12
N GLY A 66 -0.62 12.17 29.09
CA GLY A 66 -0.30 13.32 29.91
C GLY A 66 -1.08 14.57 29.45
N PRO A 67 -1.24 15.59 30.29
CA PRO A 67 -2.01 16.81 29.98
C PRO A 67 -1.56 17.48 28.67
N TRP A 68 -0.32 17.30 28.26
CA TRP A 68 0.25 17.81 27.01
C TRP A 68 -0.23 17.08 25.74
N SER A 69 -0.64 15.81 25.86
CA SER A 69 -1.20 15.07 24.71
C SER A 69 -2.62 15.53 24.38
N ARG A 70 -3.40 15.91 25.40
CA ARG A 70 -4.75 16.51 25.21
C ARG A 70 -4.67 17.89 24.58
N LEU A 71 -3.69 18.71 24.99
CA LEU A 71 -3.47 20.04 24.40
C LEU A 71 -3.00 19.91 22.94
N ARG A 72 -2.11 18.96 22.62
CA ARG A 72 -1.70 18.64 21.23
C ARG A 72 -2.86 18.17 20.38
N SER A 73 -3.75 17.33 20.90
CA SER A 73 -4.94 16.88 20.16
C SER A 73 -5.93 18.00 19.87
N LEU A 74 -6.09 18.95 20.80
CA LEU A 74 -6.92 20.15 20.64
C LEU A 74 -6.33 21.12 19.61
N VAL A 75 -5.01 21.36 19.67
CA VAL A 75 -4.28 22.17 18.68
C VAL A 75 -4.34 21.52 17.32
N ARG A 76 -4.14 20.20 17.21
CA ARG A 76 -4.24 19.44 15.98
C ARG A 76 -5.64 19.47 15.37
N ARG A 77 -6.69 19.43 16.21
CA ARG A 77 -8.10 19.55 15.76
C ARG A 77 -8.42 20.93 15.18
N ARG A 78 -7.80 21.98 15.69
CA ARG A 78 -8.08 23.37 15.29
C ARG A 78 -7.15 23.86 14.16
N PHE A 79 -5.93 23.33 14.07
CA PHE A 79 -4.91 23.73 13.09
C PHE A 79 -4.52 22.60 12.11
N GLY A 80 -5.07 21.40 12.26
CA GLY A 80 -4.75 20.24 11.41
C GLY A 80 -5.01 20.48 9.92
N LYS A 81 -6.03 21.29 9.59
CA LYS A 81 -6.30 21.68 8.20
C LYS A 81 -5.26 22.63 7.61
N LEU A 82 -4.58 23.42 8.43
CA LEU A 82 -3.49 24.31 7.98
C LEU A 82 -2.18 23.53 7.73
N LEU A 83 -1.92 22.48 8.51
CA LEU A 83 -0.72 21.64 8.38
C LEU A 83 -0.83 20.65 7.21
N ASP A 84 -2.05 20.23 6.85
CA ASP A 84 -2.29 19.38 5.68
C ASP A 84 -1.93 20.06 4.34
N HIS A 85 -1.88 21.38 4.30
CA HIS A 85 -1.48 22.13 3.09
C HIS A 85 0.03 22.26 2.90
N ALA A 86 0.83 21.96 3.92
CA ALA A 86 2.30 22.10 3.83
C ALA A 86 2.97 20.98 3.02
N VAL A 87 2.26 19.88 2.74
CA VAL A 87 2.82 18.68 2.05
C VAL A 87 2.57 18.73 0.54
N VAL A 88 1.66 19.56 0.09
CA VAL A 88 1.31 19.72 -1.34
C VAL A 88 1.56 21.17 -1.74
N PRO A 89 2.25 21.45 -2.86
CA PRO A 89 2.44 22.82 -3.32
C PRO A 89 1.11 23.55 -3.43
N PRO A 90 1.01 24.82 -3.01
CA PRO A 90 -0.22 25.60 -3.15
C PRO A 90 -0.72 25.56 -4.58
N GLY A 91 -2.00 25.26 -4.77
CA GLY A 91 -2.65 25.17 -6.09
C GLY A 91 -2.50 23.83 -6.81
N SER A 92 -1.75 22.86 -6.28
CA SER A 92 -1.65 21.53 -6.89
C SER A 92 -2.74 20.58 -6.38
N ASN A 93 -3.26 19.73 -7.28
CA ASN A 93 -4.24 18.71 -6.93
C ASN A 93 -3.54 17.45 -6.39
N PRO A 94 -3.79 17.03 -5.14
CA PRO A 94 -3.20 15.82 -4.57
C PRO A 94 -3.45 14.56 -5.42
N LEU A 95 -4.61 14.48 -6.08
CA LEU A 95 -4.95 13.36 -6.93
C LEU A 95 -4.03 13.26 -8.16
N ASP A 96 -3.65 14.39 -8.75
CA ASP A 96 -2.76 14.44 -9.90
C ASP A 96 -1.35 13.92 -9.56
N HIS A 97 -0.85 14.24 -8.37
CA HIS A 97 0.40 13.69 -7.88
C HIS A 97 0.33 12.16 -7.73
N MET A 98 -0.80 11.65 -7.23
CA MET A 98 -1.01 10.21 -7.08
C MET A 98 -1.10 9.50 -8.43
N VAL A 99 -1.80 10.10 -9.41
CA VAL A 99 -1.87 9.55 -10.78
C VAL A 99 -0.49 9.52 -11.42
N ARG A 100 0.27 10.62 -11.37
CA ARG A 100 1.64 10.68 -11.90
C ARG A 100 2.56 9.65 -11.25
N LEU A 101 2.50 9.50 -9.92
CA LEU A 101 3.29 8.50 -9.19
C LEU A 101 2.88 7.08 -9.58
N ALA A 102 1.60 6.80 -9.77
CA ALA A 102 1.11 5.50 -10.21
C ALA A 102 1.61 5.15 -11.62
N VAL A 103 1.51 6.09 -12.55
CA VAL A 103 2.02 5.94 -13.93
C VAL A 103 3.53 5.71 -13.93
N TYR A 104 4.27 6.51 -13.18
CA TYR A 104 5.73 6.37 -13.06
C TYR A 104 6.13 5.02 -12.45
N SER A 105 5.42 4.60 -11.40
CA SER A 105 5.63 3.32 -10.75
C SER A 105 5.36 2.14 -11.70
N ARG A 106 4.27 2.22 -12.49
CA ARG A 106 3.93 1.22 -13.51
C ARG A 106 5.01 1.12 -14.57
N ARG A 107 5.45 2.25 -15.15
CA ARG A 107 6.55 2.28 -16.12
C ARG A 107 7.84 1.70 -15.55
N SER A 108 8.16 2.03 -14.29
CA SER A 108 9.32 1.47 -13.58
C SER A 108 9.19 -0.03 -13.35
N ALA A 109 7.98 -0.55 -13.11
CA ALA A 109 7.74 -1.98 -12.95
C ALA A 109 7.89 -2.75 -14.27
N LEU A 110 7.42 -2.18 -15.37
CA LEU A 110 7.57 -2.76 -16.70
C LEU A 110 9.05 -2.80 -17.10
N ALA A 111 9.76 -1.68 -16.97
CA ALA A 111 11.20 -1.61 -17.26
C ALA A 111 12.00 -2.62 -16.43
N LEU A 112 11.75 -2.68 -15.11
CA LEU A 112 12.41 -3.64 -14.23
C LEU A 112 12.17 -5.09 -14.66
N ARG A 113 10.95 -5.40 -15.06
CA ARG A 113 10.60 -6.75 -15.53
C ARG A 113 11.36 -7.11 -16.81
N ASP A 114 11.40 -6.17 -17.75
CA ASP A 114 12.04 -6.39 -19.05
C ASP A 114 13.57 -6.50 -18.91
N GLU A 115 14.18 -5.68 -18.05
CA GLU A 115 15.62 -5.69 -17.78
C GLU A 115 16.08 -6.91 -16.97
N SER A 116 15.23 -7.39 -16.04
CA SER A 116 15.64 -8.45 -15.09
C SER A 116 15.35 -9.87 -15.54
N GLY A 117 14.62 -10.06 -16.65
CA GLY A 117 14.18 -11.38 -17.10
C GLY A 117 13.28 -12.11 -16.10
N MET A 118 12.65 -11.38 -15.17
CA MET A 118 11.73 -11.98 -14.20
C MET A 118 10.65 -12.80 -14.91
N PRO A 119 10.32 -14.03 -14.43
CA PRO A 119 9.41 -14.93 -15.11
C PRO A 119 8.10 -14.23 -15.44
N GLN A 120 7.79 -14.16 -16.73
CA GLN A 120 6.49 -13.69 -17.19
C GLN A 120 5.51 -14.84 -16.98
N ARG A 121 4.64 -14.76 -15.98
CA ARG A 121 3.39 -15.52 -16.07
C ARG A 121 2.57 -14.97 -17.24
N PRO A 122 1.75 -15.81 -17.91
CA PRO A 122 0.97 -15.40 -19.07
C PRO A 122 0.26 -14.10 -18.77
N ARG A 123 0.26 -13.21 -19.75
CA ARG A 123 -0.19 -11.80 -19.70
C ARG A 123 -1.35 -11.62 -18.72
N SER A 124 -1.14 -10.76 -17.73
CA SER A 124 -2.20 -10.33 -16.83
C SER A 124 -3.42 -9.93 -17.66
N THR A 125 -4.58 -10.43 -17.30
CA THR A 125 -5.83 -10.06 -17.96
C THR A 125 -6.23 -8.61 -17.68
N GLY A 126 -5.43 -7.84 -16.97
CA GLY A 126 -5.67 -6.44 -16.64
C GLY A 126 -6.49 -6.25 -15.36
N GLN A 127 -6.82 -4.98 -15.11
CA GLN A 127 -7.68 -4.56 -14.00
C GLN A 127 -8.84 -3.74 -14.56
N MET A 128 -10.04 -3.94 -14.01
CA MET A 128 -11.22 -3.18 -14.43
C MET A 128 -11.90 -2.53 -13.22
N THR A 129 -12.21 -1.23 -13.33
CA THR A 129 -13.09 -0.54 -12.37
C THR A 129 -14.50 -0.49 -12.95
N VAL A 130 -15.47 -1.05 -12.25
CA VAL A 130 -16.87 -1.08 -12.65
C VAL A 130 -17.66 0.01 -11.96
N TYR A 131 -18.57 0.63 -12.68
CA TYR A 131 -19.46 1.69 -12.23
C TYR A 131 -20.90 1.21 -12.33
N THR A 132 -21.61 1.23 -11.22
CA THR A 132 -23.04 0.92 -11.13
C THR A 132 -23.91 2.16 -10.95
N ASP A 133 -23.30 3.33 -10.98
CA ASP A 133 -23.92 4.63 -10.93
C ASP A 133 -23.49 5.47 -12.13
N ALA A 134 -24.49 5.89 -12.95
CA ALA A 134 -24.26 6.62 -14.18
C ALA A 134 -23.62 8.01 -13.95
N GLN A 135 -23.91 8.66 -12.81
CA GLN A 135 -23.33 9.95 -12.47
C GLN A 135 -21.83 9.81 -12.15
N SER A 136 -21.47 8.79 -11.38
CA SER A 136 -20.07 8.47 -11.09
C SER A 136 -19.27 8.13 -12.34
N PHE A 137 -19.91 7.42 -13.30
CA PHE A 137 -19.26 7.09 -14.58
C PHE A 137 -19.09 8.32 -15.46
N ARG A 138 -20.10 9.19 -15.58
CA ARG A 138 -19.98 10.48 -16.28
C ARG A 138 -18.83 11.33 -15.73
N GLY A 139 -18.76 11.48 -14.41
CA GLY A 139 -17.66 12.22 -13.78
C GLY A 139 -16.28 11.58 -14.01
N ARG A 140 -16.20 10.27 -14.33
CA ARG A 140 -14.96 9.63 -14.77
C ARG A 140 -14.62 9.96 -16.21
N ILE A 141 -15.63 9.97 -17.10
CA ILE A 141 -15.48 10.37 -18.52
C ILE A 141 -14.96 11.80 -18.62
N GLU A 142 -15.58 12.74 -17.90
CA GLU A 142 -15.18 14.17 -17.89
C GLU A 142 -13.72 14.39 -17.47
N ARG A 143 -13.19 13.55 -16.58
CA ARG A 143 -11.79 13.63 -16.12
C ARG A 143 -10.82 12.84 -16.99
N ALA A 144 -11.27 12.05 -17.93
CA ALA A 144 -10.42 11.19 -18.73
C ALA A 144 -9.36 11.96 -19.54
N PRO A 145 -9.67 13.09 -20.23
CA PRO A 145 -8.66 13.87 -20.93
C PRO A 145 -7.54 14.34 -20.01
N HIS A 146 -7.88 14.93 -18.86
CA HIS A 146 -6.90 15.39 -17.90
C HIS A 146 -6.02 14.25 -17.37
N TRP A 147 -6.60 13.07 -17.06
CA TRP A 147 -5.80 11.93 -16.62
C TRP A 147 -4.94 11.33 -17.71
N SER A 148 -5.38 11.40 -18.97
CA SER A 148 -4.57 11.01 -20.12
C SER A 148 -3.34 11.91 -20.27
N GLU A 149 -3.48 13.22 -20.07
CA GLU A 149 -2.36 14.17 -20.03
C GLU A 149 -1.33 13.84 -18.92
N LEU A 150 -1.80 13.28 -17.79
CA LEU A 150 -0.94 12.79 -16.72
C LEU A 150 -0.32 11.41 -17.04
N GLY A 151 -0.62 10.83 -18.21
CA GLY A 151 -0.09 9.55 -18.68
C GLY A 151 -0.90 8.33 -18.24
N CYS A 152 -2.13 8.51 -17.77
CA CYS A 152 -3.04 7.40 -17.48
C CYS A 152 -3.63 6.86 -18.77
N GLU A 153 -3.39 5.58 -19.07
CA GLU A 153 -3.80 4.90 -20.31
C GLU A 153 -5.04 4.01 -20.12
N ASP A 154 -5.88 4.30 -19.11
CA ASP A 154 -7.09 3.54 -18.88
C ASP A 154 -8.09 3.75 -20.01
N ARG A 155 -8.62 2.66 -20.55
CA ARG A 155 -9.70 2.68 -21.57
C ARG A 155 -11.05 2.87 -20.88
N LEU A 156 -11.83 3.81 -21.36
CA LEU A 156 -13.26 3.93 -21.01
C LEU A 156 -14.05 2.91 -21.84
N LEU A 157 -14.93 2.18 -21.19
CA LEU A 157 -15.74 1.14 -21.80
C LEU A 157 -17.22 1.35 -21.48
N SER A 158 -18.08 1.19 -22.50
CA SER A 158 -19.51 0.98 -22.30
C SER A 158 -19.78 -0.33 -21.53
N ALA A 159 -21.00 -0.54 -21.10
CA ALA A 159 -21.39 -1.79 -20.43
C ALA A 159 -21.13 -3.01 -21.33
N ASP A 160 -21.50 -2.95 -22.59
CA ASP A 160 -21.35 -4.06 -23.54
C ASP A 160 -19.89 -4.37 -23.85
N GLU A 161 -19.05 -3.34 -24.05
CA GLU A 161 -17.61 -3.51 -24.23
C GLU A 161 -16.95 -4.12 -22.99
N ALA A 162 -17.39 -3.71 -21.79
CA ALA A 162 -16.89 -4.26 -20.52
C ALA A 162 -17.26 -5.75 -20.38
N VAL A 163 -18.50 -6.13 -20.72
CA VAL A 163 -18.97 -7.54 -20.75
C VAL A 163 -18.17 -8.35 -21.77
N GLY A 164 -17.85 -7.77 -22.93
CA GLY A 164 -17.03 -8.43 -23.96
C GLY A 164 -15.63 -8.79 -23.47
N ILE A 165 -15.05 -8.00 -22.56
CA ILE A 165 -13.72 -8.27 -21.94
C ILE A 165 -13.84 -9.17 -20.71
N GLU A 166 -14.85 -8.95 -19.86
CA GLU A 166 -15.11 -9.72 -18.63
C GLU A 166 -16.58 -10.22 -18.63
N PRO A 167 -16.84 -11.42 -19.19
CA PRO A 167 -18.20 -11.94 -19.34
C PRO A 167 -19.00 -12.07 -18.06
N SER A 168 -18.34 -12.24 -16.91
CA SER A 168 -19.02 -12.31 -15.61
C SER A 168 -19.84 -11.05 -15.28
N LEU A 169 -19.50 -9.91 -15.88
CA LEU A 169 -20.25 -8.65 -15.70
C LEU A 169 -21.66 -8.70 -16.28
N GLN A 170 -21.97 -9.66 -17.15
CA GLN A 170 -23.33 -9.89 -17.65
C GLN A 170 -24.31 -10.17 -16.48
N LEU A 171 -23.82 -10.78 -15.40
CA LEU A 171 -24.61 -11.03 -14.18
C LEU A 171 -25.10 -9.75 -13.51
N MET A 172 -24.45 -8.63 -13.76
CA MET A 172 -24.88 -7.33 -13.22
C MET A 172 -26.12 -6.79 -13.95
N GLY A 173 -26.41 -7.26 -15.18
CA GLY A 173 -27.53 -6.81 -15.97
C GLY A 173 -27.49 -5.28 -16.21
N GLY A 174 -28.66 -4.64 -16.25
CA GLY A 174 -28.80 -3.18 -16.45
C GLY A 174 -28.19 -2.29 -15.33
N ARG A 175 -27.60 -2.88 -14.30
CA ARG A 175 -26.92 -2.11 -13.23
C ARG A 175 -25.53 -1.64 -13.64
N LEU A 176 -24.90 -2.19 -14.66
CA LEU A 176 -23.60 -1.77 -15.14
C LEU A 176 -23.73 -0.51 -15.98
N ALA A 177 -23.27 0.64 -15.49
CA ALA A 177 -23.28 1.91 -16.22
C ALA A 177 -22.09 2.05 -17.18
N GLY A 178 -20.98 1.37 -16.90
CA GLY A 178 -19.75 1.35 -17.69
C GLY A 178 -18.55 0.95 -16.85
N ALA A 179 -17.37 0.96 -17.46
CA ALA A 179 -16.15 0.58 -16.81
C ALA A 179 -14.93 1.40 -17.27
N THR A 180 -13.85 1.33 -16.47
CA THR A 180 -12.51 1.66 -16.96
C THR A 180 -11.65 0.41 -16.94
N TYR A 181 -10.85 0.21 -17.97
CA TYR A 181 -10.00 -0.96 -18.12
C TYR A 181 -8.53 -0.56 -18.32
N SER A 182 -7.68 -1.11 -17.49
CA SER A 182 -6.23 -1.03 -17.61
C SER A 182 -5.71 -2.40 -18.06
N PRO A 183 -5.27 -2.54 -19.31
CA PRO A 183 -4.89 -3.85 -19.88
C PRO A 183 -3.61 -4.41 -19.30
N GLU A 184 -2.76 -3.54 -18.74
CA GLU A 184 -1.49 -3.93 -18.16
C GLU A 184 -1.52 -3.73 -16.65
N ASP A 185 -1.67 -4.83 -15.90
CA ASP A 185 -1.34 -4.86 -14.48
C ASP A 185 0.01 -5.58 -14.33
N PRO A 186 1.13 -4.85 -14.13
CA PRO A 186 2.45 -5.45 -14.00
C PRO A 186 2.55 -6.39 -12.79
N ALA A 187 1.57 -6.36 -11.91
CA ALA A 187 1.55 -7.08 -10.66
C ALA A 187 0.30 -7.90 -10.43
N ARG A 188 0.09 -8.88 -11.26
CA ARG A 188 -0.94 -9.90 -10.99
C ARG A 188 -0.72 -10.59 -9.63
N ASP A 189 0.53 -10.79 -9.24
CA ASP A 189 0.92 -11.29 -7.92
C ASP A 189 1.98 -10.38 -7.28
N PRO A 190 1.55 -9.40 -6.46
CA PRO A 190 2.46 -8.52 -5.74
C PRO A 190 3.50 -9.27 -4.92
N SER A 191 3.18 -10.47 -4.44
CA SER A 191 4.09 -11.26 -3.62
C SER A 191 5.23 -11.86 -4.43
N GLN A 192 4.94 -12.37 -5.63
CA GLN A 192 5.97 -12.90 -6.53
C GLN A 192 6.91 -11.79 -7.01
N PHE A 193 6.33 -10.65 -7.39
CA PHE A 193 7.13 -9.51 -7.83
C PHE A 193 8.02 -9.00 -6.69
N ALA A 194 7.49 -8.86 -5.48
CA ALA A 194 8.28 -8.46 -4.32
C ALA A 194 9.39 -9.48 -4.01
N ALA A 195 9.13 -10.77 -4.15
CA ALA A 195 10.14 -11.82 -4.01
C ALA A 195 11.22 -11.72 -5.09
N GLY A 196 10.84 -11.40 -6.33
CA GLY A 196 11.77 -11.13 -7.42
C GLY A 196 12.69 -9.95 -7.13
N ILE A 197 12.16 -8.82 -6.64
CA ILE A 197 12.97 -7.67 -6.23
C ILE A 197 13.93 -8.05 -5.09
N VAL A 198 13.47 -8.81 -4.09
CA VAL A 198 14.34 -9.28 -3.00
C VAL A 198 15.47 -10.17 -3.53
N PHE A 199 15.17 -11.04 -4.49
CA PHE A 199 16.18 -11.87 -5.15
C PHE A 199 17.22 -10.98 -5.86
N LEU A 200 16.80 -10.01 -6.66
CA LEU A 200 17.69 -9.05 -7.34
C LEU A 200 18.54 -8.25 -6.34
N CYS A 201 17.94 -7.77 -5.26
CA CYS A 201 18.67 -7.08 -4.19
C CYS A 201 19.79 -7.95 -3.61
N ARG A 202 19.50 -9.23 -3.30
CA ARG A 202 20.50 -10.17 -2.75
C ARG A 202 21.61 -10.47 -3.76
N ALA A 203 21.24 -10.72 -5.01
CA ALA A 203 22.19 -10.96 -6.08
C ALA A 203 23.14 -9.77 -6.30
N ALA A 204 22.65 -8.56 -6.08
CA ALA A 204 23.40 -7.32 -6.17
C ALA A 204 24.14 -6.91 -4.88
N GLY A 205 24.15 -7.75 -3.85
CA GLY A 205 24.91 -7.54 -2.61
C GLY A 205 24.21 -6.73 -1.54
N VAL A 206 22.90 -6.46 -1.65
CA VAL A 206 22.13 -5.85 -0.54
C VAL A 206 22.10 -6.79 0.66
N ARG A 207 22.49 -6.29 1.81
CA ARG A 207 22.46 -7.06 3.07
C ARG A 207 21.11 -6.93 3.75
N PHE A 208 20.54 -8.05 4.19
CA PHE A 208 19.29 -8.10 4.93
C PHE A 208 19.52 -8.56 6.37
N MET A 209 19.25 -7.69 7.33
CA MET A 209 19.21 -7.98 8.76
C MET A 209 17.75 -8.21 9.17
N MET A 210 17.29 -9.45 9.00
CA MET A 210 15.92 -9.85 9.34
C MET A 210 15.82 -10.28 10.81
N LYS A 211 14.60 -10.26 11.38
CA LYS A 211 14.32 -10.50 12.80
C LYS A 211 15.01 -9.49 13.73
N HIS A 212 15.35 -8.30 13.23
CA HIS A 212 15.89 -7.22 14.03
C HIS A 212 14.83 -6.14 14.21
N THR A 213 14.54 -5.80 15.46
CA THR A 213 13.52 -4.78 15.77
C THR A 213 14.20 -3.43 15.96
N VAL A 214 13.76 -2.42 15.22
CA VAL A 214 14.22 -1.03 15.41
C VAL A 214 13.64 -0.52 16.73
N VAL A 215 14.53 -0.14 17.65
CA VAL A 215 14.17 0.42 18.97
C VAL A 215 14.16 1.93 18.90
N ALA A 216 15.26 2.52 18.42
CA ALA A 216 15.41 3.97 18.35
C ALA A 216 16.38 4.41 17.25
N LEU A 217 16.16 5.61 16.74
CA LEU A 217 17.12 6.35 15.95
C LEU A 217 17.72 7.43 16.86
N LYS A 218 19.02 7.40 17.06
CA LYS A 218 19.73 8.35 17.95
C LYS A 218 20.25 9.52 17.17
N GLU A 219 19.74 10.69 17.50
CA GLU A 219 20.21 11.98 16.97
C GLU A 219 21.40 12.49 17.78
N ARG A 220 22.40 12.98 17.09
CA ARG A 220 23.54 13.70 17.66
C ARG A 220 23.97 14.82 16.69
N ASN A 221 24.11 16.04 17.19
CA ASN A 221 24.52 17.20 16.41
C ASN A 221 23.67 17.45 15.15
N GLY A 222 22.34 17.30 15.25
CA GLY A 222 21.41 17.53 14.16
C GLY A 222 21.42 16.46 13.06
N ARG A 223 21.97 15.27 13.33
CA ARG A 223 22.02 14.13 12.39
C ARG A 223 21.74 12.83 13.12
N ILE A 224 21.27 11.81 12.41
CA ILE A 224 21.24 10.46 12.95
C ILE A 224 22.66 9.93 13.07
N ASP A 225 23.08 9.58 14.28
CA ASP A 225 24.38 8.96 14.56
C ASP A 225 24.33 7.45 14.33
N HIS A 226 23.31 6.79 14.90
CA HIS A 226 23.11 5.34 14.73
C HIS A 226 21.64 4.95 14.96
N VAL A 227 21.34 3.71 14.59
CA VAL A 227 20.08 3.05 14.90
C VAL A 227 20.33 1.98 15.95
N GLU A 228 19.52 1.97 17.00
CA GLU A 228 19.50 0.91 18.02
C GLU A 228 18.50 -0.17 17.61
N LEU A 229 18.94 -1.41 17.65
CA LEU A 229 18.16 -2.59 17.29
C LEU A 229 18.15 -3.58 18.46
N LEU A 230 17.13 -4.42 18.49
CA LEU A 230 17.18 -5.72 19.17
C LEU A 230 17.37 -6.80 18.11
N ASP A 231 18.35 -7.65 18.31
CA ASP A 231 18.60 -8.81 17.47
C ASP A 231 17.63 -9.97 17.78
N PRO A 232 17.71 -11.12 17.09
CA PRO A 232 16.86 -12.28 17.36
C PRO A 232 17.01 -12.87 18.77
N GLN A 233 18.09 -12.59 19.48
CA GLN A 233 18.38 -13.03 20.83
C GLN A 233 17.89 -12.02 21.88
N GLY A 234 17.46 -10.83 21.45
CA GLY A 234 17.04 -9.74 22.31
C GLY A 234 18.18 -8.82 22.75
N GLU A 235 19.38 -9.04 22.22
CA GLU A 235 20.55 -8.22 22.53
C GLU A 235 20.53 -6.90 21.73
N ARG A 236 21.10 -5.84 22.33
CA ARG A 236 21.18 -4.54 21.67
C ARG A 236 22.32 -4.49 20.67
N VAL A 237 21.98 -4.13 19.44
CA VAL A 237 22.92 -3.95 18.32
C VAL A 237 22.80 -2.53 17.79
N PHE A 238 23.92 -1.95 17.39
CA PHE A 238 24.00 -0.58 16.87
C PHE A 238 24.47 -0.59 15.42
N VAL A 239 23.75 0.12 14.57
CA VAL A 239 24.10 0.21 13.13
C VAL A 239 24.33 1.67 12.76
N ARG A 240 25.52 1.95 12.17
CA ARG A 240 25.90 3.28 11.67
C ARG A 240 25.95 3.31 10.14
N ALA A 241 25.50 4.44 9.56
CA ALA A 241 25.54 4.70 8.14
C ALA A 241 25.66 6.21 7.86
N GLN A 242 25.96 6.55 6.62
CA GLN A 242 25.95 7.94 6.16
C GLN A 242 24.51 8.46 5.98
N SER A 243 23.58 7.57 5.60
CA SER A 243 22.16 7.94 5.38
C SER A 243 21.23 6.83 5.83
N TYR A 244 20.02 7.22 6.22
CA TYR A 244 18.96 6.34 6.72
C TYR A 244 17.66 6.63 5.99
N VAL A 245 16.94 5.58 5.60
CA VAL A 245 15.61 5.69 5.00
C VAL A 245 14.58 5.01 5.91
N LEU A 246 13.61 5.76 6.40
CA LEU A 246 12.54 5.27 7.24
C LEU A 246 11.39 4.75 6.36
N ALA A 247 11.24 3.43 6.30
CA ALA A 247 10.27 2.71 5.47
C ALA A 247 9.47 1.66 6.28
N LEU A 248 9.26 1.92 7.59
CA LEU A 248 8.60 1.00 8.53
C LEU A 248 7.07 1.01 8.43
N GLY A 249 6.50 1.68 7.41
CA GLY A 249 5.05 1.83 7.27
C GLY A 249 4.45 2.60 8.46
N ALA A 250 3.40 2.05 9.09
CA ALA A 250 2.76 2.69 10.24
C ALA A 250 3.72 2.94 11.43
N SER A 251 4.68 2.05 11.64
CA SER A 251 5.66 2.21 12.72
C SER A 251 6.61 3.38 12.50
N SER A 252 6.70 3.93 11.29
CA SER A 252 7.49 5.13 11.01
C SER A 252 7.05 6.33 11.82
N VAL A 253 5.76 6.42 12.14
CA VAL A 253 5.19 7.53 12.94
C VAL A 253 5.84 7.62 14.30
N LEU A 254 5.95 6.48 15.01
CA LEU A 254 6.52 6.42 16.34
C LEU A 254 7.97 6.93 16.37
N HIS A 255 8.76 6.50 15.39
CA HIS A 255 10.16 6.93 15.28
C HIS A 255 10.29 8.40 14.85
N GLY A 256 9.39 8.87 13.97
CA GLY A 256 9.36 10.26 13.56
C GLY A 256 8.98 11.21 14.68
N GLU A 257 7.95 10.89 15.47
CA GLU A 257 7.51 11.70 16.60
C GLU A 257 8.63 11.88 17.62
N HIS A 258 9.40 10.84 17.92
CA HIS A 258 10.57 10.94 18.83
C HIS A 258 11.66 11.87 18.29
N LEU A 259 11.75 12.02 16.98
CA LEU A 259 12.70 12.92 16.31
C LEU A 259 12.07 14.30 16.01
N GLY A 260 10.87 14.59 16.49
CA GLY A 260 10.17 15.85 16.19
C GLY A 260 9.74 16.01 14.75
N ILE A 261 9.59 14.91 14.01
CA ILE A 261 9.08 14.89 12.64
C ILE A 261 7.59 14.57 12.71
N ASP A 262 6.75 15.55 12.31
CA ASP A 262 5.30 15.33 12.28
C ASP A 262 4.90 14.51 11.05
N MET A 263 4.23 13.39 11.29
CA MET A 263 3.68 12.51 10.27
C MET A 263 2.19 12.29 10.56
N PRO A 264 1.32 13.17 10.07
CA PRO A 264 -0.11 13.09 10.35
C PRO A 264 -0.73 11.84 9.71
N MET A 265 -1.30 10.96 10.54
CA MET A 265 -1.87 9.68 10.16
C MET A 265 -3.30 9.54 10.66
N ASN A 266 -4.12 8.88 9.85
CA ASN A 266 -5.41 8.31 10.23
C ASN A 266 -5.32 6.79 10.24
N PHE A 267 -6.21 6.13 10.96
CA PHE A 267 -6.33 4.68 10.91
C PHE A 267 -7.51 4.28 10.03
N VAL A 268 -7.28 3.21 9.25
CA VAL A 268 -8.32 2.56 8.47
C VAL A 268 -8.34 1.08 8.83
N ARG A 269 -9.53 0.50 8.88
CA ARG A 269 -9.71 -0.94 9.01
C ARG A 269 -9.95 -1.53 7.63
N GLU A 270 -9.14 -2.51 7.27
CA GLU A 270 -9.36 -3.33 6.08
C GLU A 270 -10.16 -4.56 6.48
N TYR A 271 -11.22 -4.82 5.74
CA TYR A 271 -12.02 -6.04 5.78
C TYR A 271 -11.62 -6.88 4.57
N VAL A 272 -11.26 -8.12 4.80
CA VAL A 272 -10.94 -9.08 3.75
C VAL A 272 -11.86 -10.27 3.90
N VAL A 273 -12.75 -10.43 2.92
CA VAL A 273 -13.71 -11.53 2.87
C VAL A 273 -13.26 -12.51 1.80
N THR A 274 -13.15 -13.77 2.15
CA THR A 274 -12.83 -14.85 1.21
C THR A 274 -14.03 -15.77 1.07
N LEU A 275 -14.47 -15.99 -0.17
CA LEU A 275 -15.68 -16.73 -0.53
C LEU A 275 -15.34 -17.85 -1.49
N PRO A 276 -15.68 -19.12 -1.19
CA PRO A 276 -15.55 -20.20 -2.17
C PRO A 276 -16.40 -19.94 -3.41
N ILE A 277 -15.82 -20.19 -4.60
CA ILE A 277 -16.54 -20.09 -5.87
C ILE A 277 -17.33 -21.37 -6.09
N LYS A 278 -18.63 -21.26 -6.37
CA LYS A 278 -19.51 -22.38 -6.70
C LYS A 278 -19.40 -22.76 -8.18
N ASP A 279 -19.36 -21.74 -9.04
CA ASP A 279 -19.26 -21.92 -10.50
C ASP A 279 -18.12 -21.06 -11.05
N LEU A 280 -17.06 -21.74 -11.47
CA LEU A 280 -15.87 -21.11 -12.00
C LEU A 280 -16.07 -20.52 -13.40
N SER A 281 -17.04 -21.03 -14.15
CA SER A 281 -17.29 -20.60 -15.55
C SER A 281 -17.84 -19.18 -15.62
N ILE A 282 -18.64 -18.77 -14.63
CA ILE A 282 -19.27 -17.45 -14.53
C ILE A 282 -18.56 -16.50 -13.54
N ALA A 283 -17.51 -16.98 -12.86
CA ALA A 283 -16.79 -16.18 -11.88
C ALA A 283 -15.84 -15.17 -12.56
N PRO A 284 -15.65 -13.97 -11.98
CA PRO A 284 -14.75 -12.96 -12.54
C PRO A 284 -13.34 -13.50 -12.78
N ARG A 285 -12.77 -13.18 -13.94
CA ARG A 285 -11.39 -13.53 -14.33
C ARG A 285 -10.41 -12.40 -14.06
N LEU A 286 -10.90 -11.14 -14.24
CA LEU A 286 -10.13 -9.93 -13.98
C LEU A 286 -10.09 -9.59 -12.50
N SER A 287 -9.11 -8.77 -12.14
CA SER A 287 -9.17 -8.00 -10.90
C SER A 287 -10.18 -6.87 -11.06
N LEU A 288 -11.25 -6.90 -10.28
CA LEU A 288 -12.33 -5.91 -10.36
C LEU A 288 -12.29 -4.95 -9.17
N HIS A 289 -12.59 -3.69 -9.45
CA HIS A 289 -12.82 -2.68 -8.44
C HIS A 289 -14.26 -2.14 -8.59
N ASP A 290 -15.14 -2.49 -7.66
CA ASP A 290 -16.46 -1.88 -7.57
C ASP A 290 -16.34 -0.47 -6.98
N ARG A 291 -16.56 0.53 -7.83
CA ARG A 291 -16.40 1.93 -7.46
C ARG A 291 -17.38 2.36 -6.36
N GLN A 292 -18.62 1.91 -6.45
CA GLN A 292 -19.69 2.32 -5.53
C GLN A 292 -19.58 1.60 -4.18
N GLY A 293 -19.40 0.27 -4.19
CA GLY A 293 -19.21 -0.51 -2.96
C GLY A 293 -17.83 -0.33 -2.34
N LYS A 294 -16.88 0.30 -3.04
CA LYS A 294 -15.46 0.42 -2.65
C LYS A 294 -14.84 -0.95 -2.36
N LEU A 295 -15.18 -1.94 -3.20
CA LEU A 295 -14.70 -3.30 -3.09
C LEU A 295 -13.63 -3.57 -4.14
N ARG A 296 -12.59 -4.29 -3.73
CA ARG A 296 -11.64 -4.92 -4.64
C ARG A 296 -11.88 -6.41 -4.64
N ILE A 297 -12.12 -6.97 -5.80
CA ILE A 297 -12.52 -8.36 -5.99
C ILE A 297 -11.46 -9.04 -6.84
N ARG A 298 -10.90 -10.13 -6.32
CA ARG A 298 -9.87 -10.92 -7.03
C ARG A 298 -10.16 -12.40 -6.91
N ARG A 299 -9.90 -13.14 -7.98
CA ARG A 299 -9.88 -14.59 -7.91
C ARG A 299 -8.57 -15.06 -7.29
N LEU A 300 -8.67 -15.98 -6.36
CA LEU A 300 -7.55 -16.70 -5.78
C LEU A 300 -7.70 -18.19 -6.06
N GLU A 301 -6.58 -18.84 -6.30
CA GLU A 301 -6.45 -20.29 -6.38
C GLU A 301 -5.46 -20.74 -5.31
N ASN A 302 -5.86 -21.68 -4.49
CA ASN A 302 -5.04 -22.28 -3.45
C ASN A 302 -5.32 -23.78 -3.36
N ALA A 303 -4.68 -24.47 -2.43
CA ALA A 303 -4.86 -25.90 -2.21
C ALA A 303 -6.32 -26.31 -1.91
N ASN A 304 -7.15 -25.36 -1.43
CA ASN A 304 -8.55 -25.60 -1.05
C ASN A 304 -9.53 -25.22 -2.18
N GLY A 305 -9.03 -24.93 -3.39
CA GLY A 305 -9.82 -24.61 -4.56
C GLY A 305 -9.82 -23.12 -4.95
N HIS A 306 -10.85 -22.72 -5.68
CA HIS A 306 -11.00 -21.36 -6.20
C HIS A 306 -11.87 -20.52 -5.29
N HIS A 307 -11.42 -19.30 -5.03
CA HIS A 307 -12.10 -18.36 -4.13
C HIS A 307 -12.15 -16.98 -4.76
N LEU A 308 -13.17 -16.18 -4.40
CA LEU A 308 -13.11 -14.72 -4.54
C LEU A 308 -12.61 -14.12 -3.23
N ARG A 309 -11.58 -13.30 -3.33
CA ARG A 309 -11.11 -12.45 -2.23
C ARG A 309 -11.58 -11.03 -2.46
N ILE A 310 -12.35 -10.54 -1.51
CA ILE A 310 -12.92 -9.20 -1.52
C ILE A 310 -12.25 -8.39 -0.42
N SER A 311 -11.72 -7.22 -0.75
CA SER A 311 -11.21 -6.30 0.26
C SER A 311 -11.90 -4.94 0.20
N SER A 312 -12.12 -4.37 1.38
CA SER A 312 -12.69 -3.04 1.57
C SER A 312 -12.02 -2.35 2.74
N THR A 313 -11.85 -1.03 2.66
CA THR A 313 -11.28 -0.24 3.75
C THR A 313 -12.26 0.82 4.24
N VAL A 314 -12.36 0.97 5.55
CA VAL A 314 -13.19 1.98 6.23
C VAL A 314 -12.30 2.80 7.15
N ARG A 315 -12.55 4.10 7.27
CA ARG A 315 -11.93 4.93 8.30
C ARG A 315 -12.44 4.50 9.66
N VAL A 316 -11.54 4.46 10.63
CA VAL A 316 -11.89 4.24 12.03
C VAL A 316 -11.92 5.59 12.69
N ASN A 317 -13.06 5.93 13.30
CA ASN A 317 -13.20 7.11 14.14
C ASN A 317 -12.62 6.81 15.52
N ASP A 318 -12.16 7.85 16.23
CA ASP A 318 -11.49 7.72 17.53
C ASP A 318 -12.37 7.08 18.61
N ASP A 319 -13.69 7.08 18.43
CA ASP A 319 -14.69 6.57 19.36
C ASP A 319 -15.15 5.13 19.04
N GLU A 320 -14.75 4.57 17.89
CA GLU A 320 -15.12 3.20 17.50
C GLU A 320 -14.12 2.20 18.06
N GLU A 321 -14.51 1.54 19.14
CA GLU A 321 -13.74 0.46 19.74
C GLU A 321 -13.58 -0.77 18.84
N ASN A 322 -12.54 -1.49 19.09
CA ASN A 322 -11.80 -2.57 18.48
C ASN A 322 -12.57 -3.74 17.83
N GLU A 323 -13.90 -3.78 17.80
CA GLU A 323 -14.63 -4.90 17.20
C GLU A 323 -14.91 -4.69 15.71
N PRO A 324 -14.78 -5.72 14.89
CA PRO A 324 -15.18 -5.67 13.49
C PRO A 324 -16.69 -5.42 13.39
N ASP A 325 -17.07 -4.42 12.62
CA ASP A 325 -18.47 -4.10 12.35
C ASP A 325 -19.11 -5.24 11.53
N SER A 326 -20.05 -5.99 12.15
CA SER A 326 -20.81 -7.05 11.53
C SER A 326 -21.65 -6.54 10.35
N ASP A 327 -22.19 -5.33 10.46
CA ASP A 327 -23.01 -4.71 9.42
C ASP A 327 -22.19 -4.46 8.15
N ARG A 328 -20.89 -4.14 8.31
CA ARG A 328 -19.96 -3.99 7.20
C ARG A 328 -19.68 -5.31 6.50
N PHE A 329 -19.50 -6.39 7.25
CA PHE A 329 -19.33 -7.73 6.69
C PHE A 329 -20.55 -8.13 5.87
N ASP A 330 -21.74 -7.99 6.44
CA ASP A 330 -23.00 -8.29 5.76
C ASP A 330 -23.25 -7.42 4.53
N ALA A 331 -22.89 -6.14 4.60
CA ALA A 331 -22.96 -5.22 3.46
C ALA A 331 -22.04 -5.67 2.30
N ILE A 332 -20.85 -6.17 2.62
CA ILE A 332 -19.93 -6.74 1.62
C ILE A 332 -20.54 -7.97 0.97
N LEU A 333 -21.10 -8.91 1.77
CA LEU A 333 -21.74 -10.13 1.25
C LEU A 333 -22.93 -9.79 0.35
N ARG A 334 -23.84 -8.93 0.81
CA ARG A 334 -24.99 -8.46 0.00
C ARG A 334 -24.54 -7.80 -1.31
N ARG A 335 -23.49 -6.98 -1.25
CA ARG A 335 -22.96 -6.31 -2.45
C ARG A 335 -22.39 -7.30 -3.44
N VAL A 336 -21.60 -8.28 -2.99
CA VAL A 336 -21.04 -9.33 -3.86
C VAL A 336 -22.15 -10.16 -4.51
N GLU A 337 -23.18 -10.56 -3.74
CA GLU A 337 -24.32 -11.30 -4.28
C GLU A 337 -25.13 -10.46 -5.28
N THR A 338 -25.22 -9.14 -5.07
CA THR A 338 -25.85 -8.22 -6.03
C THR A 338 -25.07 -8.11 -7.34
N LEU A 339 -23.73 -8.10 -7.28
CA LEU A 339 -22.88 -8.01 -8.48
C LEU A 339 -22.77 -9.34 -9.21
N PHE A 340 -22.68 -10.44 -8.49
CA PHE A 340 -22.38 -11.78 -8.98
C PHE A 340 -23.31 -12.82 -8.34
N PRO A 341 -24.63 -12.77 -8.64
CA PRO A 341 -25.59 -13.68 -8.04
C PRO A 341 -25.25 -15.14 -8.33
N GLY A 342 -25.24 -15.97 -7.28
CA GLY A 342 -25.01 -17.40 -7.40
C GLY A 342 -23.58 -17.86 -7.65
N VAL A 343 -22.63 -16.94 -7.85
CA VAL A 343 -21.22 -17.27 -8.17
C VAL A 343 -20.49 -17.84 -6.96
N VAL A 344 -20.80 -17.38 -5.75
CA VAL A 344 -20.05 -17.70 -4.52
C VAL A 344 -20.93 -18.34 -3.45
N ASP A 345 -20.29 -19.06 -2.53
CA ASP A 345 -20.96 -19.58 -1.33
C ASP A 345 -20.76 -18.61 -0.17
N THR A 346 -21.77 -17.76 0.07
CA THR A 346 -21.74 -16.78 1.15
C THR A 346 -21.84 -17.40 2.55
N ARG A 347 -22.35 -18.65 2.67
CA ARG A 347 -22.45 -19.37 3.95
C ARG A 347 -21.09 -19.83 4.46
N ARG A 348 -20.11 -19.98 3.55
CA ARG A 348 -18.74 -20.39 3.84
C ARG A 348 -17.77 -19.22 3.76
N ALA A 349 -18.27 -18.01 3.97
CA ALA A 349 -17.45 -16.81 4.01
C ALA A 349 -16.49 -16.83 5.20
N SER A 350 -15.24 -16.47 4.98
CA SER A 350 -14.29 -16.16 6.04
C SER A 350 -13.99 -14.65 6.05
N LEU A 351 -13.92 -14.07 7.25
CA LEU A 351 -13.59 -12.66 7.45
C LEU A 351 -12.25 -12.53 8.16
N GLU A 352 -11.42 -11.66 7.62
CA GLU A 352 -10.18 -11.21 8.25
C GLU A 352 -10.19 -9.69 8.31
N THR A 353 -9.69 -9.11 9.39
CA THR A 353 -9.56 -7.67 9.52
C THR A 353 -8.14 -7.26 9.87
N ALA A 354 -7.70 -6.11 9.37
CA ALA A 354 -6.40 -5.55 9.68
C ALA A 354 -6.49 -4.02 9.80
N MET A 355 -5.74 -3.46 10.76
CA MET A 355 -5.61 -2.02 10.90
C MET A 355 -4.41 -1.52 10.10
N HIS A 356 -4.63 -0.46 9.33
CA HIS A 356 -3.58 0.22 8.58
C HIS A 356 -3.55 1.70 8.95
N ALA A 357 -2.35 2.25 9.05
CA ALA A 357 -2.19 3.69 9.10
C ALA A 357 -2.14 4.24 7.67
N VAL A 358 -2.84 5.33 7.45
CA VAL A 358 -2.83 6.08 6.18
C VAL A 358 -2.54 7.54 6.49
N SER A 359 -1.79 8.21 5.60
CA SER A 359 -1.57 9.66 5.78
C SER A 359 -2.90 10.41 5.76
N SER A 360 -3.01 11.49 6.53
CA SER A 360 -4.24 12.26 6.64
C SER A 360 -4.72 12.82 5.30
N ASN A 361 -3.78 13.19 4.42
CA ASN A 361 -4.03 13.68 3.06
C ASN A 361 -3.98 12.56 1.98
N ARG A 362 -3.77 11.31 2.38
CA ARG A 362 -3.61 10.13 1.50
C ARG A 362 -2.42 10.19 0.55
N LEU A 363 -1.47 11.10 0.74
CA LEU A 363 -0.24 11.16 -0.04
C LEU A 363 0.87 10.37 0.65
N PRO A 364 1.73 9.68 -0.10
CA PRO A 364 2.92 9.05 0.47
C PRO A 364 3.92 10.12 0.91
N MET A 365 4.65 9.83 1.96
CA MET A 365 5.72 10.67 2.48
C MET A 365 7.04 10.20 1.90
N ILE A 366 7.51 10.88 0.85
CA ILE A 366 8.73 10.54 0.11
C ILE A 366 9.62 11.77 0.08
N GLY A 367 10.78 11.74 0.73
CA GLY A 367 11.70 12.88 0.66
C GLY A 367 12.60 13.05 1.86
N LYS A 368 13.16 14.26 1.95
CA LYS A 368 14.07 14.68 3.03
C LYS A 368 13.27 15.01 4.29
N THR A 369 13.90 14.85 5.45
CA THR A 369 13.41 15.37 6.72
C THR A 369 14.23 16.60 7.14
N ARG A 370 13.92 17.17 8.32
CA ARG A 370 14.76 18.20 8.95
C ARG A 370 16.19 17.71 9.25
N LEU A 371 16.37 16.39 9.38
CA LEU A 371 17.67 15.78 9.60
C LEU A 371 18.33 15.44 8.26
N PRO A 372 19.51 15.98 7.94
CA PRO A 372 20.08 15.94 6.59
C PRO A 372 20.43 14.53 6.10
N ASN A 373 20.51 13.54 7.00
CA ASN A 373 20.81 12.16 6.66
C ASN A 373 19.67 11.19 6.96
N LEU A 374 18.46 11.70 7.27
CA LEU A 374 17.25 10.90 7.43
C LEU A 374 16.24 11.24 6.35
N PHE A 375 15.75 10.22 5.69
CA PHE A 375 14.80 10.31 4.59
C PHE A 375 13.58 9.46 4.89
N LEU A 376 12.42 9.84 4.32
CA LEU A 376 11.18 9.08 4.42
C LEU A 376 10.86 8.41 3.10
N ASN A 377 10.47 7.16 3.14
CA ASN A 377 9.72 6.47 2.11
C ASN A 377 8.65 5.62 2.76
N THR A 378 7.71 6.28 3.40
CA THR A 378 6.58 5.63 3.98
C THR A 378 5.34 6.02 3.17
N ALA A 379 4.68 5.02 2.62
CA ALA A 379 3.44 5.21 1.90
C ALA A 379 2.30 4.61 2.69
N PRO A 380 1.78 5.37 3.61
CA PRO A 380 0.57 4.98 4.27
C PRO A 380 -0.59 5.32 3.34
N GLY A 381 -1.20 4.32 2.83
CA GLY A 381 -2.37 4.47 1.99
C GLY A 381 -2.53 3.29 1.04
N THR A 382 -3.74 2.98 0.74
CA THR A 382 -4.09 2.03 -0.32
C THR A 382 -4.04 2.76 -1.68
N PRO A 383 -3.37 2.24 -2.69
CA PRO A 383 -2.74 0.94 -2.83
C PRO A 383 -1.20 1.04 -2.82
N ASN A 384 -0.57 0.56 -1.76
CA ASN A 384 0.89 0.55 -1.60
C ASN A 384 1.63 -0.04 -2.81
N TRP A 385 1.07 -1.06 -3.43
CA TRP A 385 1.64 -1.70 -4.60
C TRP A 385 1.82 -0.74 -5.78
N THR A 386 0.76 0.00 -6.12
CA THR A 386 0.72 0.89 -7.28
C THR A 386 1.80 1.98 -7.26
N HIS A 387 2.29 2.34 -6.07
CA HIS A 387 3.21 3.46 -5.89
C HIS A 387 4.63 3.05 -5.51
N ALA A 388 4.85 1.80 -5.10
CA ALA A 388 6.08 1.38 -4.43
C ALA A 388 7.35 1.53 -5.27
N LEU A 389 7.30 1.19 -6.56
CA LEU A 389 8.49 1.29 -7.40
C LEU A 389 8.84 2.74 -7.72
N GLY A 390 7.84 3.54 -8.07
CA GLY A 390 8.04 4.97 -8.32
C GLY A 390 8.55 5.69 -7.08
N ALA A 391 7.99 5.36 -5.91
CA ALA A 391 8.44 5.88 -4.62
C ALA A 391 9.88 5.45 -4.31
N GLY A 392 10.20 4.16 -4.49
CA GLY A 392 11.55 3.62 -4.28
C GLY A 392 12.59 4.27 -5.19
N LYS A 393 12.28 4.46 -6.48
CA LYS A 393 13.16 5.12 -7.44
C LYS A 393 13.34 6.60 -7.11
N SER A 394 12.26 7.29 -6.75
CA SER A 394 12.32 8.71 -6.36
C SER A 394 13.18 8.94 -5.13
N ILE A 395 12.97 8.14 -4.05
CA ILE A 395 13.73 8.32 -2.82
C ILE A 395 15.21 7.95 -2.99
N ALA A 396 15.52 6.93 -3.79
CA ALA A 396 16.91 6.56 -4.07
C ALA A 396 17.67 7.71 -4.74
N ARG A 397 17.04 8.39 -5.69
CA ARG A 397 17.62 9.59 -6.33
C ARG A 397 17.83 10.74 -5.34
N ILE A 398 16.84 11.01 -4.48
CA ILE A 398 16.91 12.06 -3.45
C ILE A 398 18.06 11.77 -2.45
N VAL A 399 18.19 10.53 -1.99
CA VAL A 399 19.27 10.09 -1.08
C VAL A 399 20.65 10.26 -1.75
N SER A 400 20.71 10.03 -3.07
CA SER A 400 21.93 10.18 -3.87
C SER A 400 22.24 11.64 -4.26
N GLY A 401 21.44 12.60 -3.82
CA GLY A 401 21.61 14.01 -4.19
C GLY A 401 21.16 14.34 -5.62
N LEU A 402 20.49 13.41 -6.30
CA LEU A 402 19.97 13.58 -7.65
C LEU A 402 18.56 14.18 -7.61
N ARG A 403 18.20 14.93 -8.65
CA ARG A 403 16.82 15.40 -8.82
C ARG A 403 15.90 14.21 -9.11
N PRO A 404 14.78 14.04 -8.39
CA PRO A 404 13.79 13.02 -8.73
C PRO A 404 13.17 13.31 -10.10
N GLU A 405 12.77 12.27 -10.81
CA GLU A 405 12.14 12.40 -12.13
C GLU A 405 10.69 12.91 -12.04
N LEU A 406 10.06 12.69 -10.90
CA LEU A 406 8.77 13.30 -10.56
C LEU A 406 9.00 14.47 -9.61
N ASP A 407 8.30 15.57 -9.88
CA ASP A 407 8.21 16.70 -8.95
C ASP A 407 7.21 16.32 -7.84
N PHE A 408 7.65 15.45 -6.94
CA PHE A 408 6.92 14.97 -5.80
C PHE A 408 7.69 15.41 -4.55
N ALA A 409 7.23 16.47 -3.93
CA ALA A 409 7.92 17.00 -2.76
C ALA A 409 7.12 16.68 -1.49
N PHE A 410 7.54 15.64 -0.77
CA PHE A 410 7.43 15.68 0.67
C PHE A 410 8.58 16.54 1.20
N ARG A 411 8.26 17.72 1.65
CA ARG A 411 9.20 18.51 2.45
C ARG A 411 8.92 18.12 3.89
N GLY A 412 9.74 17.25 4.47
CA GLY A 412 9.70 16.99 5.90
C GLY A 412 9.91 18.31 6.63
N LEU A 413 8.90 18.75 7.34
CA LEU A 413 8.96 19.86 8.28
C LEU A 413 9.54 19.38 9.60
#